data_b4b54e97c215386652003db1c8d702c3
#
_entry.id   b4b54e97c215386652003db1c8d702c3
#
_cell.length_a   1.000
_cell.length_b   1.000
_cell.length_c   1.000
_cell.angle_alpha   90.00
_cell.angle_beta   90.00
_cell.angle_gamma   90.00
#
_symmetry.space_group_name_H-M   'P 1'
#
loop_
_entity.id
_entity.type
_entity.pdbx_description
1 polymer ?
#
loop_
_entity_poly.entity_id
_entity_poly.type
_entity_poly.pdbx_seq_one_letter_code
_entity_poly.pdbx_strand_id
1 'polypeptide(L)'
;MSSAQKHDYHLVDPSPWPIATSFATLITALGTVYYLHAQAMWAMLLGFALLIYCAFMWFRDVVIEAEHQGHHTPVVQLHHRYGMTLFIASEVMFFVAWFWAYFDASLFPNEFTGNVWPPKDIETFDPWDIPLINTLVLLLSGTTVTWAHHSLLEGDRKGFINGLICTVALGAFFTVLQIYELSLIHISEPTRLVS
;
A
#
# COMPACT_ATOMS: atom_id res chain seq x y z
N MET A 1 33.68 13.23 -24.73
CA MET A 1 34.29 11.90 -24.54
C MET A 1 33.57 11.24 -23.38
N SER A 2 32.66 10.33 -23.66
CA SER A 2 32.01 9.53 -22.62
C SER A 2 33.08 8.62 -22.01
N SER A 3 33.40 8.82 -20.74
CA SER A 3 34.27 7.90 -20.01
C SER A 3 33.54 6.56 -19.97
N ALA A 4 34.13 5.53 -20.59
CA ALA A 4 33.56 4.18 -20.55
C ALA A 4 33.31 3.81 -19.10
N GLN A 5 32.06 3.56 -18.77
CA GLN A 5 31.60 3.17 -17.44
C GLN A 5 32.33 1.86 -17.05
N LYS A 6 33.14 1.92 -16.00
CA LYS A 6 33.99 0.78 -15.57
C LYS A 6 33.24 -0.26 -14.72
N HIS A 7 31.92 -0.10 -14.51
CA HIS A 7 31.09 -0.93 -13.67
C HIS A 7 29.66 -1.00 -14.23
N ASP A 8 28.95 -2.04 -13.88
CA ASP A 8 27.58 -2.30 -14.32
C ASP A 8 26.49 -1.64 -13.42
N TYR A 9 26.90 -0.85 -12.44
CA TYR A 9 25.97 -0.11 -11.58
C TYR A 9 25.41 1.11 -12.30
N HIS A 10 24.12 1.39 -12.08
CA HIS A 10 23.50 2.63 -12.53
C HIS A 10 23.78 3.75 -11.53
N LEU A 11 24.54 4.73 -11.95
CA LEU A 11 24.70 6.00 -11.22
C LEU A 11 23.60 6.94 -11.71
N VAL A 12 22.59 7.14 -10.86
CA VAL A 12 21.41 7.94 -11.22
C VAL A 12 21.78 9.41 -11.35
N ASP A 13 21.36 10.04 -12.43
CA ASP A 13 21.50 11.48 -12.61
C ASP A 13 20.66 12.26 -11.58
N PRO A 14 21.10 13.47 -11.16
CA PRO A 14 20.34 14.30 -10.24
C PRO A 14 18.91 14.56 -10.74
N SER A 15 17.93 14.19 -9.95
CA SER A 15 16.50 14.34 -10.26
C SER A 15 15.80 15.20 -9.21
N PRO A 16 14.83 16.05 -9.58
CA PRO A 16 14.07 16.85 -8.62
C PRO A 16 13.00 16.03 -7.87
N TRP A 17 12.66 14.83 -8.35
CA TRP A 17 11.51 14.07 -7.83
C TRP A 17 11.66 13.62 -6.38
N PRO A 18 12.81 13.15 -5.88
CA PRO A 18 12.96 12.77 -4.48
C PRO A 18 12.63 13.91 -3.51
N ILE A 19 13.16 15.11 -3.77
CA ILE A 19 12.91 16.28 -2.92
C ILE A 19 11.46 16.78 -3.07
N ALA A 20 10.93 16.81 -4.30
CA ALA A 20 9.53 17.19 -4.55
C ALA A 20 8.54 16.24 -3.87
N THR A 21 8.79 14.93 -3.92
CA THR A 21 7.98 13.91 -3.24
C THR A 21 8.05 14.07 -1.73
N SER A 22 9.22 14.39 -1.16
CA SER A 22 9.36 14.65 0.28
C SER A 22 8.51 15.83 0.74
N PHE A 23 8.50 16.94 -0.01
CA PHE A 23 7.62 18.09 0.29
C PHE A 23 6.14 17.75 0.10
N ALA A 24 5.78 17.02 -0.94
CA ALA A 24 4.39 16.57 -1.15
C ALA A 24 3.91 15.67 0.00
N THR A 25 4.77 14.76 0.47
CA THR A 25 4.48 13.89 1.64
C THR A 25 4.31 14.72 2.90
N LEU A 26 5.18 15.72 3.13
CA LEU A 26 5.06 16.62 4.29
C LEU A 26 3.73 17.40 4.25
N ILE A 27 3.36 17.96 3.10
CA ILE A 27 2.08 18.67 2.94
C ILE A 27 0.90 17.72 3.19
N THR A 28 0.97 16.48 2.71
CA THR A 28 -0.06 15.46 2.96
C THR A 28 -0.18 15.16 4.45
N ALA A 29 0.94 14.93 5.14
CA ALA A 29 0.96 14.63 6.57
C ALA A 29 0.39 15.79 7.41
N LEU A 30 0.87 17.01 7.17
CA LEU A 30 0.38 18.22 7.86
C LEU A 30 -1.09 18.50 7.51
N GLY A 31 -1.49 18.28 6.24
CA GLY A 31 -2.87 18.38 5.80
C GLY A 31 -3.79 17.37 6.47
N THR A 32 -3.31 16.15 6.71
CA THR A 32 -4.05 15.12 7.46
C THR A 32 -4.24 15.53 8.93
N VAL A 33 -3.18 16.00 9.59
CA VAL A 33 -3.27 16.53 10.96
C VAL A 33 -4.26 17.71 11.02
N TYR A 34 -4.18 18.64 10.07
CA TYR A 34 -5.11 19.77 9.99
C TYR A 34 -6.57 19.31 9.78
N TYR A 35 -6.79 18.30 8.94
CA TYR A 35 -8.11 17.70 8.75
C TYR A 35 -8.68 17.11 10.04
N LEU A 36 -7.88 16.38 10.81
CA LEU A 36 -8.32 15.77 12.07
C LEU A 36 -8.74 16.83 13.12
N HIS A 37 -8.13 18.02 13.10
CA HIS A 37 -8.43 19.09 14.07
C HIS A 37 -9.49 20.07 13.57
N ALA A 38 -9.44 20.45 12.30
CA ALA A 38 -10.25 21.52 11.72
C ALA A 38 -11.35 21.03 10.76
N GLN A 39 -11.45 19.71 10.53
CA GLN A 39 -12.41 19.06 9.61
C GLN A 39 -12.32 19.60 8.15
N ALA A 40 -11.22 20.22 7.78
CA ALA A 40 -11.02 20.83 6.47
C ALA A 40 -10.09 19.96 5.59
N MET A 41 -10.63 19.26 4.61
CA MET A 41 -9.92 18.28 3.78
C MET A 41 -9.02 18.87 2.69
N TRP A 42 -9.16 20.17 2.36
CA TRP A 42 -8.50 20.75 1.18
C TRP A 42 -6.97 20.61 1.17
N ALA A 43 -6.32 20.80 2.33
CA ALA A 43 -4.86 20.72 2.44
C ALA A 43 -4.36 19.27 2.27
N MET A 44 -5.05 18.30 2.85
CA MET A 44 -4.77 16.87 2.69
C MET A 44 -4.92 16.44 1.22
N LEU A 45 -6.02 16.84 0.57
CA LEU A 45 -6.27 16.50 -0.84
C LEU A 45 -5.26 17.14 -1.78
N LEU A 46 -4.85 18.39 -1.52
CA LEU A 46 -3.80 19.06 -2.28
C LEU A 46 -2.46 18.30 -2.15
N GLY A 47 -2.06 17.96 -0.92
CA GLY A 47 -0.83 17.19 -0.68
C GLY A 47 -0.86 15.83 -1.38
N PHE A 48 -1.98 15.12 -1.29
CA PHE A 48 -2.16 13.82 -1.93
C PHE A 48 -2.11 13.92 -3.47
N ALA A 49 -2.73 14.93 -4.06
CA ALA A 49 -2.66 15.16 -5.51
C ALA A 49 -1.23 15.45 -5.98
N LEU A 50 -0.50 16.28 -5.23
CA LEU A 50 0.93 16.54 -5.49
C LEU A 50 1.77 15.28 -5.36
N LEU A 51 1.52 14.46 -4.34
CA LEU A 51 2.22 13.20 -4.12
C LEU A 51 2.02 12.23 -5.29
N ILE A 52 0.78 12.06 -5.75
CA ILE A 52 0.47 11.23 -6.92
C ILE A 52 1.18 11.77 -8.17
N TYR A 53 1.15 13.09 -8.39
CA TYR A 53 1.82 13.70 -9.52
C TYR A 53 3.34 13.46 -9.50
N CYS A 54 3.99 13.70 -8.37
CA CYS A 54 5.43 13.48 -8.21
C CYS A 54 5.79 12.00 -8.40
N ALA A 55 5.01 11.08 -7.82
CA ALA A 55 5.21 9.65 -7.97
C ALA A 55 5.07 9.22 -9.45
N PHE A 56 4.05 9.69 -10.14
CA PHE A 56 3.84 9.40 -11.56
C PHE A 56 5.02 9.86 -12.41
N MET A 57 5.49 11.08 -12.21
CA MET A 57 6.62 11.63 -12.95
C MET A 57 7.92 10.90 -12.64
N TRP A 58 8.15 10.54 -11.38
CA TRP A 58 9.33 9.77 -10.98
C TRP A 58 9.34 8.37 -11.62
N PHE A 59 8.22 7.65 -11.53
CA PHE A 59 8.12 6.32 -12.17
C PHE A 59 8.23 6.40 -13.70
N ARG A 60 7.74 7.46 -14.32
CA ARG A 60 7.94 7.70 -15.75
C ARG A 60 9.42 7.81 -16.10
N ASP A 61 10.19 8.55 -15.31
CA ASP A 61 11.64 8.69 -15.54
C ASP A 61 12.34 7.33 -15.39
N VAL A 62 11.96 6.51 -14.39
CA VAL A 62 12.48 5.13 -14.22
C VAL A 62 12.20 4.27 -15.46
N VAL A 63 11.01 4.39 -16.05
CA VAL A 63 10.67 3.67 -17.30
C VAL A 63 11.55 4.14 -18.47
N ILE A 64 11.81 5.44 -18.59
CA ILE A 64 12.67 6.00 -19.63
C ILE A 64 14.11 5.50 -19.46
N GLU A 65 14.64 5.47 -18.24
CA GLU A 65 15.95 4.92 -17.91
C GLU A 65 16.08 3.44 -18.31
N ALA A 66 15.01 2.66 -18.08
CA ALA A 66 14.99 1.25 -18.42
C ALA A 66 14.92 0.97 -19.92
N GLU A 67 13.95 1.61 -20.61
CA GLU A 67 13.61 1.27 -22.00
C GLU A 67 14.39 2.05 -23.04
N HIS A 68 14.72 3.34 -22.76
CA HIS A 68 15.34 4.21 -23.75
C HIS A 68 16.84 4.41 -23.50
N GLN A 69 17.26 4.42 -22.25
CA GLN A 69 18.66 4.68 -21.89
C GLN A 69 19.45 3.38 -21.64
N GLY A 70 18.76 2.25 -21.47
CA GLY A 70 19.40 0.94 -21.27
C GLY A 70 20.19 0.81 -19.96
N HIS A 71 19.87 1.61 -18.95
CA HIS A 71 20.59 1.61 -17.67
C HIS A 71 20.26 0.42 -16.77
N HIS A 72 19.24 -0.37 -17.11
CA HIS A 72 18.87 -1.56 -16.35
C HIS A 72 19.70 -2.79 -16.76
N THR A 73 20.98 -2.75 -16.42
CA THR A 73 21.91 -3.87 -16.58
C THR A 73 21.47 -5.08 -15.77
N PRO A 74 22.02 -6.31 -16.04
CA PRO A 74 21.70 -7.51 -15.23
C PRO A 74 21.95 -7.32 -13.73
N VAL A 75 22.98 -6.54 -13.37
CA VAL A 75 23.29 -6.19 -11.96
C VAL A 75 22.16 -5.34 -11.35
N VAL A 76 21.68 -4.32 -12.08
CA VAL A 76 20.56 -3.48 -11.63
C VAL A 76 19.28 -4.28 -11.51
N GLN A 77 19.00 -5.19 -12.45
CA GLN A 77 17.83 -6.10 -12.36
C GLN A 77 17.90 -7.01 -11.13
N LEU A 78 19.09 -7.49 -10.77
CA LEU A 78 19.28 -8.26 -9.54
C LEU A 78 19.02 -7.41 -8.30
N HIS A 79 19.45 -6.16 -8.28
CA HIS A 79 19.16 -5.22 -7.18
C HIS A 79 17.65 -4.96 -7.03
N HIS A 80 16.92 -4.82 -8.13
CA HIS A 80 15.45 -4.70 -8.06
C HIS A 80 14.78 -5.94 -7.46
N ARG A 81 15.27 -7.15 -7.76
CA ARG A 81 14.75 -8.38 -7.15
C ARG A 81 15.02 -8.44 -5.66
N TYR A 82 16.22 -8.08 -5.21
CA TYR A 82 16.52 -7.99 -3.79
C TYR A 82 15.71 -6.89 -3.10
N GLY A 83 15.54 -5.74 -3.75
CA GLY A 83 14.69 -4.66 -3.25
C GLY A 83 13.25 -5.12 -3.05
N MET A 84 12.66 -5.87 -4.00
CA MET A 84 11.33 -6.45 -3.85
C MET A 84 11.26 -7.46 -2.70
N THR A 85 12.27 -8.32 -2.54
CA THR A 85 12.33 -9.27 -1.42
C THR A 85 12.35 -8.56 -0.07
N LEU A 86 13.15 -7.49 0.05
CA LEU A 86 13.20 -6.67 1.28
C LEU A 86 11.90 -5.91 1.51
N PHE A 87 11.26 -5.43 0.45
CA PHE A 87 9.93 -4.80 0.56
C PHE A 87 8.90 -5.78 1.10
N ILE A 88 8.82 -7.00 0.55
CA ILE A 88 7.92 -8.04 1.06
C ILE A 88 8.24 -8.37 2.53
N ALA A 89 9.52 -8.46 2.90
CA ALA A 89 9.92 -8.68 4.29
C ALA A 89 9.42 -7.55 5.21
N SER A 90 9.47 -6.29 4.76
CA SER A 90 8.93 -5.15 5.54
C SER A 90 7.42 -5.24 5.73
N GLU A 91 6.67 -5.68 4.69
CA GLU A 91 5.23 -5.90 4.78
C GLU A 91 4.88 -7.02 5.77
N VAL A 92 5.65 -8.12 5.77
CA VAL A 92 5.51 -9.18 6.77
C VAL A 92 5.72 -8.64 8.19
N MET A 93 6.76 -7.82 8.40
CA MET A 93 7.02 -7.21 9.72
C MET A 93 5.92 -6.23 10.14
N PHE A 94 5.30 -5.52 9.20
CA PHE A 94 4.13 -4.69 9.47
C PHE A 94 2.97 -5.54 10.04
N PHE A 95 2.66 -6.67 9.42
CA PHE A 95 1.64 -7.59 9.94
C PHE A 95 2.04 -8.21 11.28
N VAL A 96 3.29 -8.59 11.48
CA VAL A 96 3.79 -9.09 12.76
C VAL A 96 3.55 -8.08 13.89
N ALA A 97 3.80 -6.78 13.64
CA ALA A 97 3.56 -5.75 14.64
C ALA A 97 2.08 -5.63 15.04
N TRP A 98 1.16 -5.68 14.05
CA TRP A 98 -0.28 -5.63 14.31
C TRP A 98 -0.80 -6.87 15.00
N PHE A 99 -0.38 -8.05 14.61
CA PHE A 99 -0.73 -9.29 15.30
C PHE A 99 -0.17 -9.34 16.72
N TRP A 100 1.05 -8.86 16.91
CA TRP A 100 1.62 -8.74 18.26
C TRP A 100 0.76 -7.84 19.14
N ALA A 101 0.41 -6.64 18.69
CA ALA A 101 -0.43 -5.73 19.44
C ALA A 101 -1.81 -6.34 19.77
N TYR A 102 -2.41 -7.05 18.82
CA TYR A 102 -3.68 -7.76 19.04
C TYR A 102 -3.55 -8.85 20.12
N PHE A 103 -2.55 -9.73 19.99
CA PHE A 103 -2.34 -10.82 20.95
C PHE A 103 -1.90 -10.31 22.31
N ASP A 104 -1.11 -9.25 22.38
CA ASP A 104 -0.75 -8.62 23.66
C ASP A 104 -2.00 -8.11 24.39
N ALA A 105 -2.87 -7.38 23.72
CA ALA A 105 -4.11 -6.89 24.29
C ALA A 105 -5.09 -8.01 24.67
N SER A 106 -5.13 -9.10 23.89
CA SER A 106 -6.07 -10.21 24.13
C SER A 106 -5.63 -11.16 25.24
N LEU A 107 -4.31 -11.40 25.38
CA LEU A 107 -3.76 -12.30 26.37
C LEU A 107 -3.47 -11.59 27.70
N PHE A 108 -3.20 -10.30 27.68
CA PHE A 108 -2.88 -9.46 28.83
C PHE A 108 -3.80 -8.23 28.90
N PRO A 109 -5.13 -8.41 29.11
CA PRO A 109 -6.05 -7.30 29.24
C PRO A 109 -5.61 -6.36 30.37
N ASN A 110 -5.67 -5.06 30.10
CA ASN A 110 -5.25 -4.01 31.04
C ASN A 110 -6.46 -3.24 31.61
N GLU A 111 -6.22 -2.30 32.51
CA GLU A 111 -7.25 -1.47 33.13
C GLU A 111 -8.05 -0.65 32.10
N PHE A 112 -7.42 -0.22 30.99
CA PHE A 112 -8.11 0.51 29.92
C PHE A 112 -9.15 -0.34 29.18
N THR A 113 -8.97 -1.67 29.14
CA THR A 113 -9.95 -2.60 28.55
C THR A 113 -10.91 -3.16 29.59
N GLY A 114 -10.84 -2.69 30.86
CA GLY A 114 -11.61 -3.21 31.97
C GLY A 114 -11.18 -4.61 32.40
N ASN A 115 -9.94 -5.00 32.14
CA ASN A 115 -9.32 -6.31 32.43
C ASN A 115 -10.08 -7.51 31.78
N VAL A 116 -10.79 -7.27 30.69
CA VAL A 116 -11.56 -8.29 29.95
C VAL A 116 -11.31 -8.13 28.45
N TRP A 117 -11.27 -9.26 27.73
CA TRP A 117 -11.20 -9.30 26.29
C TRP A 117 -12.31 -10.18 25.69
N PRO A 118 -13.03 -9.73 24.63
CA PRO A 118 -13.02 -8.35 24.12
C PRO A 118 -13.57 -7.35 25.16
N PRO A 119 -13.22 -6.03 25.03
CA PRO A 119 -13.75 -5.00 25.92
C PRO A 119 -15.27 -5.01 25.97
N LYS A 120 -15.86 -4.69 27.12
CA LYS A 120 -17.31 -4.62 27.28
C LYS A 120 -17.88 -3.58 26.30
N ASP A 121 -19.04 -3.91 25.72
CA ASP A 121 -19.76 -3.06 24.76
C ASP A 121 -19.12 -2.96 23.35
N ILE A 122 -18.18 -3.83 23.00
CA ILE A 122 -17.72 -3.99 21.62
C ILE A 122 -18.41 -5.23 21.03
N GLU A 123 -19.22 -5.01 19.98
CA GLU A 123 -19.76 -6.10 19.16
C GLU A 123 -18.70 -6.52 18.13
N THR A 124 -18.27 -7.77 18.20
CA THR A 124 -17.34 -8.33 17.22
C THR A 124 -18.11 -8.82 15.99
N PHE A 125 -17.50 -8.59 14.81
CA PHE A 125 -18.07 -9.15 13.56
C PHE A 125 -18.04 -10.67 13.55
N ASP A 126 -19.06 -11.26 12.90
CA ASP A 126 -18.98 -12.69 12.58
C ASP A 126 -17.89 -12.92 11.52
N PRO A 127 -16.83 -13.68 11.83
CA PRO A 127 -15.74 -13.93 10.89
C PRO A 127 -16.17 -14.70 9.64
N TRP A 128 -17.34 -15.37 9.67
CA TRP A 128 -17.87 -16.18 8.57
C TRP A 128 -18.76 -15.39 7.60
N ASP A 129 -19.03 -14.14 7.86
CA ASP A 129 -19.80 -13.23 7.01
C ASP A 129 -18.89 -12.41 6.07
N ILE A 130 -19.00 -11.10 6.07
CA ILE A 130 -18.26 -10.18 5.18
C ILE A 130 -16.73 -10.36 5.26
N PRO A 131 -16.11 -10.57 6.45
CA PRO A 131 -14.65 -10.76 6.52
C PRO A 131 -14.17 -11.99 5.74
N LEU A 132 -14.94 -13.09 5.73
CA LEU A 132 -14.61 -14.26 4.91
C LEU A 132 -14.66 -13.93 3.41
N ILE A 133 -15.74 -13.27 2.96
CA ILE A 133 -15.90 -12.87 1.55
C ILE A 133 -14.74 -11.97 1.14
N ASN A 134 -14.37 -11.00 1.97
CA ASN A 134 -13.28 -10.08 1.71
C ASN A 134 -11.93 -10.80 1.57
N THR A 135 -11.68 -11.78 2.40
CA THR A 135 -10.50 -12.66 2.31
C THR A 135 -10.49 -13.46 1.01
N LEU A 136 -11.62 -14.05 0.61
CA LEU A 136 -11.73 -14.80 -0.64
C LEU A 136 -11.50 -13.93 -1.87
N VAL A 137 -11.98 -12.68 -1.87
CA VAL A 137 -11.74 -11.70 -2.93
C VAL A 137 -10.25 -11.40 -3.06
N LEU A 138 -9.52 -11.23 -1.95
CA LEU A 138 -8.07 -11.02 -1.97
C LEU A 138 -7.33 -12.24 -2.52
N LEU A 139 -7.67 -13.45 -2.09
CA LEU A 139 -7.06 -14.67 -2.59
C LEU A 139 -7.31 -14.84 -4.10
N LEU A 140 -8.53 -14.53 -4.56
CA LEU A 140 -8.87 -14.56 -5.98
C LEU A 140 -8.06 -13.52 -6.77
N SER A 141 -7.87 -12.31 -6.25
CA SER A 141 -7.03 -11.29 -6.88
C SER A 141 -5.57 -11.77 -7.01
N GLY A 142 -5.06 -12.49 -6.01
CA GLY A 142 -3.75 -13.13 -6.07
C GLY A 142 -3.61 -14.16 -7.20
N THR A 143 -4.65 -14.94 -7.46
CA THR A 143 -4.64 -15.89 -8.60
C THR A 143 -4.67 -15.17 -9.94
N THR A 144 -5.45 -14.09 -10.07
CA THR A 144 -5.53 -13.33 -11.33
C THR A 144 -4.24 -12.56 -11.64
N VAL A 145 -3.54 -12.01 -10.65
CA VAL A 145 -2.22 -11.38 -10.86
C VAL A 145 -1.16 -12.42 -11.24
N THR A 146 -1.24 -13.63 -10.70
CA THR A 146 -0.35 -14.74 -11.08
C THR A 146 -0.60 -15.14 -12.53
N TRP A 147 -1.85 -15.24 -12.96
CA TRP A 147 -2.18 -15.45 -14.36
C TRP A 147 -1.62 -14.35 -15.26
N ALA A 148 -1.81 -13.07 -14.90
CA ALA A 148 -1.24 -11.95 -15.64
C ALA A 148 0.29 -12.07 -15.77
N HIS A 149 0.98 -12.40 -14.69
CA HIS A 149 2.43 -12.56 -14.69
C HIS A 149 2.89 -13.69 -15.64
N HIS A 150 2.25 -14.85 -15.61
CA HIS A 150 2.57 -15.94 -16.52
C HIS A 150 2.30 -15.55 -17.99
N SER A 151 1.18 -14.92 -18.28
CA SER A 151 0.86 -14.42 -19.63
C SER A 151 1.93 -13.42 -20.12
N LEU A 152 2.47 -12.59 -19.23
CA LEU A 152 3.56 -11.67 -19.57
C LEU A 152 4.85 -12.44 -19.95
N LEU A 153 5.21 -13.47 -19.19
CA LEU A 153 6.38 -14.31 -19.48
C LEU A 153 6.26 -15.07 -20.81
N GLU A 154 5.05 -15.47 -21.17
CA GLU A 154 4.74 -16.16 -22.44
C GLU A 154 4.58 -15.21 -23.62
N GLY A 155 4.59 -13.89 -23.39
CA GLY A 155 4.37 -12.88 -24.43
C GLY A 155 2.90 -12.70 -24.83
N ASP A 156 1.95 -13.32 -24.12
CA ASP A 156 0.51 -13.10 -24.33
C ASP A 156 0.05 -11.80 -23.72
N ARG A 157 0.09 -10.73 -24.53
CA ARG A 157 -0.34 -9.40 -24.10
C ARG A 157 -1.84 -9.31 -23.74
N LYS A 158 -2.69 -10.12 -24.39
CA LYS A 158 -4.13 -10.10 -24.09
C LYS A 158 -4.43 -10.73 -22.74
N GLY A 159 -3.85 -11.90 -22.49
CA GLY A 159 -3.94 -12.58 -21.19
C GLY A 159 -3.40 -11.70 -20.05
N PHE A 160 -2.27 -11.04 -20.27
CA PHE A 160 -1.69 -10.09 -19.31
C PHE A 160 -2.66 -8.93 -18.96
N ILE A 161 -3.21 -8.25 -19.96
CA ILE A 161 -4.13 -7.12 -19.75
C ILE A 161 -5.41 -7.58 -19.05
N ASN A 162 -6.00 -8.69 -19.50
CA ASN A 162 -7.21 -9.24 -18.89
C ASN A 162 -6.98 -9.65 -17.43
N GLY A 163 -5.88 -10.32 -17.14
CA GLY A 163 -5.51 -10.69 -15.77
C GLY A 163 -5.34 -9.48 -14.87
N LEU A 164 -4.69 -8.40 -15.35
CA LEU A 164 -4.55 -7.15 -14.60
C LEU A 164 -5.90 -6.45 -14.38
N ILE A 165 -6.77 -6.39 -15.38
CA ILE A 165 -8.11 -5.80 -15.23
C ILE A 165 -8.89 -6.54 -14.14
N CYS A 166 -8.89 -7.89 -14.16
CA CYS A 166 -9.53 -8.69 -13.12
C CYS A 166 -8.94 -8.41 -11.74
N THR A 167 -7.61 -8.34 -11.64
CA THR A 167 -6.92 -8.07 -10.37
C THR A 167 -7.30 -6.70 -9.80
N VAL A 168 -7.28 -5.65 -10.63
CA VAL A 168 -7.65 -4.29 -10.21
C VAL A 168 -9.12 -4.21 -9.81
N ALA A 169 -10.02 -4.86 -10.57
CA ALA A 169 -11.45 -4.89 -10.25
C ALA A 169 -11.72 -5.58 -8.92
N LEU A 170 -11.06 -6.72 -8.65
CA LEU A 170 -11.17 -7.42 -7.37
C LEU A 170 -10.57 -6.61 -6.22
N GLY A 171 -9.44 -5.92 -6.44
CA GLY A 171 -8.86 -5.02 -5.44
C GLY A 171 -9.75 -3.83 -5.11
N ALA A 172 -10.39 -3.23 -6.12
CA ALA A 172 -11.38 -2.19 -5.90
C ALA A 172 -12.61 -2.70 -5.13
N PHE A 173 -13.11 -3.88 -5.45
CA PHE A 173 -14.21 -4.52 -4.73
C PHE A 173 -13.84 -4.82 -3.27
N PHE A 174 -12.64 -5.36 -3.01
CA PHE A 174 -12.11 -5.52 -1.66
C PHE A 174 -12.13 -4.20 -0.88
N THR A 175 -11.66 -3.12 -1.50
CA THR A 175 -11.62 -1.81 -0.85
C THR A 175 -13.02 -1.31 -0.49
N VAL A 176 -14.01 -1.52 -1.34
CA VAL A 176 -15.42 -1.15 -1.07
C VAL A 176 -15.96 -1.95 0.12
N LEU A 177 -15.73 -3.27 0.17
CA LEU A 177 -16.14 -4.10 1.31
C LEU A 177 -15.46 -3.64 2.61
N GLN A 178 -14.16 -3.33 2.56
CA GLN A 178 -13.42 -2.86 3.72
C GLN A 178 -13.92 -1.49 4.23
N ILE A 179 -14.25 -0.56 3.34
CA ILE A 179 -14.86 0.72 3.70
C ILE A 179 -16.23 0.49 4.36
N TYR A 180 -17.02 -0.43 3.84
CA TYR A 180 -18.32 -0.78 4.43
C TYR A 180 -18.16 -1.34 5.84
N GLU A 181 -17.26 -2.29 6.08
CA GLU A 181 -16.96 -2.83 7.41
C GLU A 181 -16.52 -1.74 8.38
N LEU A 182 -15.58 -0.88 7.97
CA LEU A 182 -15.11 0.24 8.79
C LEU A 182 -16.21 1.26 9.09
N SER A 183 -17.15 1.47 8.17
CA SER A 183 -18.29 2.36 8.40
C SER A 183 -19.23 1.84 9.46
N LEU A 184 -19.42 0.53 9.54
CA LEU A 184 -20.23 -0.11 10.58
C LEU A 184 -19.61 0.10 11.98
N ILE A 185 -18.30 -0.01 12.11
CA ILE A 185 -17.58 0.27 13.37
C ILE A 185 -17.81 1.72 13.81
N HIS A 186 -17.69 2.68 12.89
CA HIS A 186 -17.90 4.10 13.19
C HIS A 186 -19.34 4.44 13.60
N ILE A 187 -20.33 3.71 13.12
CA ILE A 187 -21.75 3.92 13.49
C ILE A 187 -22.03 3.32 14.85
N SER A 188 -21.42 2.20 15.20
CA SER A 188 -21.65 1.51 16.47
C SER A 188 -20.92 2.14 17.68
N GLU A 189 -19.88 2.96 17.46
CA GLU A 189 -19.07 3.57 18.53
C GLU A 189 -19.07 5.12 18.57
N PRO A 190 -20.18 5.87 18.40
CA PRO A 190 -20.12 7.33 18.32
C PRO A 190 -19.93 8.04 19.65
N THR A 191 -19.84 7.38 20.81
CA THR A 191 -20.07 8.04 22.11
C THR A 191 -18.91 8.01 23.10
N ARG A 192 -17.76 7.42 22.81
CA ARG A 192 -16.68 7.28 23.81
C ARG A 192 -15.55 8.31 23.74
N LEU A 193 -15.55 9.25 22.80
CA LEU A 193 -14.52 10.30 22.72
C LEU A 193 -14.92 11.64 23.33
N VAL A 194 -16.03 11.73 24.06
CA VAL A 194 -16.56 12.97 24.67
C VAL A 194 -16.90 12.78 26.15
N SER A 195 -16.03 12.14 26.90
CA SER A 195 -16.14 12.22 28.39
C SER A 195 -14.76 12.24 29.00
#